data_c633dc4502d09bd2ee593de0d74f8721
#
_entry.id   c633dc4502d09bd2ee593de0d74f8721
#
_cell.length_a   1.000
_cell.length_b   1.000
_cell.length_c   1.000
_cell.angle_alpha   90.00
_cell.angle_beta   90.00
_cell.angle_gamma   90.00
#
_symmetry.space_group_name_H-M   'P 1'
#
loop_
_entity.id
_entity.type
_entity.pdbx_description
1 polymer ?
#
loop_
_entity_poly.entity_id
_entity_poly.type
_entity_poly.pdbx_seq_one_letter_code
_entity_poly.pdbx_strand_id
1 'polypeptide(L)'
;MSNETESIDTSAVDAQEFARNIGQAKDQDLREAMEGPLRDQIVREIFKRMEAHYRGGGKSAVIHWKITGRPDGGEDHWEAVVADGKCTTSPAPSSDPRVTLKLNGIDFLKLVTGNASGPTMFLTGKLKIEGDLMFAAGIQSMFAIPKG
;
A
#
# COMPACT_ATOMS: atom_id res chain seq x y z
N MET A 1 -6.31 17.21 24.99
CA MET A 1 -6.46 16.56 24.42
C MET A 1 -6.30 16.34 23.77
N SER A 2 -6.11 16.34 23.64
CA SER A 2 -6.01 15.80 22.84
C SER A 2 -5.92 15.49 22.21
N ASN A 3 -5.70 15.51 22.05
CA ASN A 3 -5.66 15.00 21.27
C ASN A 3 -5.55 14.51 20.73
N GLU A 4 -5.44 14.61 20.92
CA GLU A 4 -5.53 13.99 20.39
C GLU A 4 -5.41 13.49 19.74
N THR A 5 -5.19 13.53 19.72
CA THR A 5 -5.18 13.10 19.13
C THR A 5 -4.79 12.62 18.85
N GLU A 6 -4.55 12.95 18.98
CA GLU A 6 -4.19 12.48 18.73
C GLU A 6 -3.52 11.85 18.23
N SER A 7 -2.58 12.34 19.02
CA SER A 7 -1.86 11.40 18.33
C SER A 7 -2.68 10.30 17.81
N ILE A 8 -2.71 10.30 16.70
CA ILE A 8 -3.46 9.31 16.11
C ILE A 8 -2.71 8.03 16.22
N ASP A 9 -3.16 7.20 17.07
CA ASP A 9 -2.70 5.84 17.02
C ASP A 9 -3.35 5.24 15.78
N THR A 10 -2.62 5.25 14.68
CA THR A 10 -3.14 4.75 13.43
C THR A 10 -3.49 3.27 13.48
N SER A 11 -2.91 2.53 14.42
CA SER A 11 -3.28 1.13 14.58
C SER A 11 -4.66 0.97 15.19
N ALA A 12 -5.15 1.99 15.91
CA ALA A 12 -6.49 1.98 16.49
C ALA A 12 -7.53 2.54 15.53
N VAL A 13 -7.13 3.21 14.47
CA VAL A 13 -8.08 3.72 13.49
C VAL A 13 -8.62 2.55 12.67
N ASP A 14 -9.94 2.46 12.59
CA ASP A 14 -10.60 1.48 11.77
C ASP A 14 -10.11 1.59 10.33
N ALA A 15 -9.75 0.47 9.72
CA ALA A 15 -9.27 0.45 8.35
C ALA A 15 -10.29 1.03 7.38
N GLN A 16 -11.59 0.84 7.65
CA GLN A 16 -12.64 1.42 6.83
C GLN A 16 -12.66 2.94 6.95
N GLU A 17 -12.45 3.47 8.15
CA GLU A 17 -12.38 4.91 8.36
C GLU A 17 -11.17 5.50 7.65
N PHE A 18 -10.03 4.83 7.72
CA PHE A 18 -8.83 5.26 7.01
C PHE A 18 -9.09 5.32 5.50
N ALA A 19 -9.71 4.27 4.94
CA ALA A 19 -10.04 4.24 3.52
C ALA A 19 -10.99 5.36 3.13
N ARG A 20 -11.97 5.67 4.00
CA ARG A 20 -12.92 6.75 3.74
C ARG A 20 -12.20 8.10 3.74
N ASN A 21 -11.30 8.31 4.70
CA ASN A 21 -10.55 9.56 4.77
C ASN A 21 -9.70 9.76 3.52
N ILE A 22 -9.05 8.72 3.04
CA ILE A 22 -8.27 8.81 1.80
C ILE A 22 -9.19 9.11 0.61
N GLY A 23 -10.36 8.47 0.54
CA GLY A 23 -11.30 8.69 -0.56
C GLY A 23 -11.87 10.10 -0.59
N GLN A 24 -11.99 10.74 0.56
CA GLN A 24 -12.53 12.10 0.66
C GLN A 24 -11.46 13.18 0.56
N ALA A 25 -10.20 12.83 0.72
CA ALA A 25 -9.12 13.79 0.66
C ALA A 25 -8.88 14.24 -0.78
N LYS A 26 -8.50 15.52 -0.92
CA LYS A 26 -8.12 16.03 -2.23
C LYS A 26 -6.75 15.50 -2.61
N ASP A 27 -6.50 15.37 -3.92
CA ASP A 27 -5.21 14.90 -4.40
C ASP A 27 -4.07 15.77 -3.87
N GLN A 28 -4.30 17.07 -3.73
CA GLN A 28 -3.28 17.97 -3.17
C GLN A 28 -2.94 17.60 -1.73
N ASP A 29 -3.95 17.27 -0.93
CA ASP A 29 -3.73 16.87 0.46
C ASP A 29 -2.95 15.56 0.54
N LEU A 30 -3.27 14.61 -0.33
CA LEU A 30 -2.54 13.35 -0.39
C LEU A 30 -1.10 13.56 -0.84
N ARG A 31 -0.90 14.47 -1.80
CA ARG A 31 0.44 14.80 -2.27
C ARG A 31 1.27 15.42 -1.16
N GLU A 32 0.70 16.38 -0.42
CA GLU A 32 1.40 17.02 0.68
C GLU A 32 1.80 16.01 1.74
N ALA A 33 0.93 15.05 2.04
CA ALA A 33 1.23 14.01 3.02
C ALA A 33 2.37 13.11 2.53
N MET A 34 2.33 12.72 1.25
CA MET A 34 3.29 11.77 0.70
C MET A 34 4.60 12.42 0.26
N GLU A 35 4.66 13.75 0.18
CA GLU A 35 5.88 14.48 -0.10
C GLU A 35 6.44 15.15 1.16
N GLY A 36 5.77 14.99 2.29
CA GLY A 36 6.16 15.60 3.54
C GLY A 36 6.86 14.64 4.50
N PRO A 37 7.14 15.13 5.72
CA PRO A 37 7.90 14.34 6.70
C PRO A 37 7.15 13.13 7.23
N LEU A 38 5.84 13.04 7.02
CA LEU A 38 5.05 11.91 7.50
C LEU A 38 5.04 10.73 6.53
N ARG A 39 5.62 10.90 5.33
CA ARG A 39 5.57 9.85 4.31
C ARG A 39 6.05 8.49 4.83
N ASP A 40 7.20 8.46 5.48
CA ASP A 40 7.76 7.19 5.94
C ASP A 40 6.85 6.51 6.95
N GLN A 41 6.25 7.30 7.84
CA GLN A 41 5.33 6.78 8.83
C GLN A 41 4.07 6.22 8.17
N ILE A 42 3.55 6.94 7.18
CA ILE A 42 2.35 6.52 6.45
C ILE A 42 2.61 5.21 5.71
N VAL A 43 3.71 5.13 4.98
CA VAL A 43 4.04 3.93 4.22
C VAL A 43 4.22 2.73 5.16
N ARG A 44 4.95 2.92 6.24
CA ARG A 44 5.19 1.86 7.22
C ARG A 44 3.89 1.36 7.84
N GLU A 45 2.99 2.29 8.16
CA GLU A 45 1.70 1.92 8.74
C GLU A 45 0.84 1.13 7.75
N ILE A 46 0.89 1.50 6.48
CA ILE A 46 0.14 0.79 5.45
C ILE A 46 0.61 -0.65 5.33
N PHE A 47 1.92 -0.88 5.31
CA PHE A 47 2.44 -2.25 5.21
C PHE A 47 2.11 -3.06 6.46
N LYS A 48 2.09 -2.42 7.63
CA LYS A 48 1.67 -3.09 8.86
C LYS A 48 0.21 -3.54 8.76
N ARG A 49 -0.67 -2.68 8.22
CA ARG A 49 -2.07 -3.03 8.02
C ARG A 49 -2.24 -4.11 6.96
N MET A 50 -1.38 -4.09 5.95
CA MET A 50 -1.38 -5.12 4.92
C MET A 50 -1.15 -6.49 5.54
N GLU A 51 -0.20 -6.59 6.47
CA GLU A 51 0.04 -7.85 7.20
C GLU A 51 -1.20 -8.29 7.96
N ALA A 52 -1.86 -7.35 8.63
CA ALA A 52 -3.03 -7.66 9.47
C ALA A 52 -4.25 -8.06 8.65
N HIS A 53 -4.39 -7.54 7.43
CA HIS A 53 -5.57 -7.76 6.61
C HIS A 53 -5.38 -8.84 5.55
N TYR A 54 -4.26 -9.54 5.55
CA TYR A 54 -4.06 -10.64 4.62
C TYR A 54 -5.06 -11.76 4.92
N ARG A 55 -5.74 -12.24 3.88
CA ARG A 55 -6.81 -13.23 4.04
C ARG A 55 -6.31 -14.65 4.21
N GLY A 56 -5.04 -14.90 3.90
CA GLY A 56 -4.52 -16.26 3.90
C GLY A 56 -4.97 -17.05 2.68
N GLY A 57 -4.60 -18.30 2.63
CA GLY A 57 -5.07 -19.22 1.60
C GLY A 57 -4.47 -19.07 0.22
N GLY A 58 -3.64 -18.06 -0.01
CA GLY A 58 -2.99 -17.86 -1.28
C GLY A 58 -1.72 -18.69 -1.43
N LYS A 59 -1.18 -18.70 -2.64
CA LYS A 59 0.09 -19.34 -2.91
C LYS A 59 1.22 -18.49 -2.33
N SER A 60 2.29 -19.16 -1.91
CA SER A 60 3.48 -18.45 -1.46
C SER A 60 4.05 -17.62 -2.58
N ALA A 61 4.42 -16.37 -2.26
CA ALA A 61 4.97 -15.47 -3.26
C ALA A 61 5.68 -14.30 -2.59
N VAL A 62 6.62 -13.71 -3.33
CA VAL A 62 7.31 -12.49 -2.93
C VAL A 62 6.82 -11.37 -3.84
N ILE A 63 6.34 -10.29 -3.24
CA ILE A 63 5.81 -9.13 -3.96
C ILE A 63 6.69 -7.94 -3.60
N HIS A 64 7.21 -7.25 -4.61
CA HIS A 64 7.95 -6.02 -4.37
C HIS A 64 7.09 -4.82 -4.72
N TRP A 65 7.14 -3.81 -3.87
CA TRP A 65 6.45 -2.54 -4.07
C TRP A 65 7.48 -1.44 -4.21
N LYS A 66 7.43 -0.72 -5.31
CA LYS A 66 8.28 0.47 -5.52
C LYS A 66 7.37 1.69 -5.55
N ILE A 67 7.46 2.50 -4.50
CA ILE A 67 6.57 3.65 -4.33
C ILE A 67 7.38 4.91 -4.63
N THR A 68 7.13 5.51 -5.78
CA THR A 68 7.89 6.67 -6.25
C THR A 68 7.37 7.98 -5.64
N GLY A 69 8.03 9.08 -5.96
CA GLY A 69 7.56 10.40 -5.53
C GLY A 69 8.04 10.83 -4.16
N ARG A 70 9.15 10.26 -3.69
CA ARG A 70 9.75 10.74 -2.45
C ARG A 70 10.23 12.19 -2.62
N PRO A 71 10.24 12.99 -1.53
CA PRO A 71 10.75 14.36 -1.61
C PRO A 71 12.19 14.45 -2.10
N ASP A 72 12.99 13.39 -1.88
CA ASP A 72 14.39 13.36 -2.32
C ASP A 72 14.54 12.88 -3.77
N GLY A 73 13.43 12.62 -4.46
CA GLY A 73 13.45 12.12 -5.84
C GLY A 73 13.59 10.62 -5.96
N GLY A 74 13.70 9.90 -4.84
CA GLY A 74 13.83 8.46 -4.84
C GLY A 74 12.51 7.74 -4.72
N GLU A 75 12.61 6.46 -4.37
CA GLU A 75 11.44 5.62 -4.20
C GLU A 75 11.59 4.75 -2.97
N ASP A 76 10.48 4.37 -2.37
CA ASP A 76 10.47 3.37 -1.30
C ASP A 76 10.36 2.00 -1.93
N HIS A 77 11.18 1.07 -1.49
CA HIS A 77 11.17 -0.29 -2.01
C HIS A 77 10.86 -1.24 -0.85
N TRP A 78 9.66 -1.80 -0.86
CA TRP A 78 9.20 -2.72 0.18
C TRP A 78 8.98 -4.11 -0.38
N GLU A 79 9.17 -5.10 0.47
CA GLU A 79 8.93 -6.49 0.13
C GLU A 79 7.79 -7.02 0.98
N ALA A 80 6.83 -7.68 0.35
CA ALA A 80 5.76 -8.38 1.04
C ALA A 80 5.90 -9.87 0.70
N VAL A 81 6.11 -10.69 1.72
CA VAL A 81 6.25 -12.14 1.56
C VAL A 81 5.00 -12.82 2.06
N VAL A 82 4.33 -13.53 1.17
CA VAL A 82 3.14 -14.31 1.50
C VAL A 82 3.56 -15.77 1.57
N ALA A 83 3.44 -16.35 2.74
CA ALA A 83 3.81 -17.74 2.96
C ALA A 83 3.10 -18.30 4.18
N ASP A 84 2.74 -19.57 4.12
CA ASP A 84 2.12 -20.27 5.26
C ASP A 84 0.90 -19.54 5.84
N GLY A 85 0.10 -18.93 4.97
CA GLY A 85 -1.11 -18.23 5.38
C GLY A 85 -0.86 -16.89 6.03
N LYS A 86 0.34 -16.37 5.95
CA LYS A 86 0.72 -15.09 6.57
C LYS A 86 1.37 -14.17 5.56
N CYS A 87 1.27 -12.87 5.82
CA CYS A 87 1.98 -11.85 5.06
C CYS A 87 2.95 -11.14 5.97
N THR A 88 4.21 -11.06 5.56
CA THR A 88 5.26 -10.36 6.30
C THR A 88 5.84 -9.30 5.39
N THR A 89 6.04 -8.08 5.90
CA THR A 89 6.56 -6.99 5.10
C THR A 89 7.88 -6.48 5.64
N SER A 90 8.70 -5.91 4.75
CA SER A 90 10.01 -5.39 5.13
C SER A 90 10.42 -4.25 4.21
N PRO A 91 11.04 -3.17 4.74
CA PRO A 91 11.59 -2.11 3.90
C PRO A 91 12.94 -2.48 3.29
N ALA A 92 13.42 -3.70 3.57
CA ALA A 92 14.70 -4.19 3.07
C ALA A 92 14.48 -5.44 2.25
N PRO A 93 14.22 -5.30 0.94
CA PRO A 93 13.98 -6.46 0.08
C PRO A 93 15.18 -7.40 0.07
N SER A 94 14.91 -8.70 0.19
CA SER A 94 15.98 -9.69 0.29
C SER A 94 15.81 -10.88 -0.64
N SER A 95 14.65 -11.00 -1.30
CA SER A 95 14.35 -12.14 -2.18
C SER A 95 13.93 -11.66 -3.56
N ASP A 96 14.07 -12.52 -4.55
CA ASP A 96 13.61 -12.19 -5.89
C ASP A 96 12.08 -12.17 -5.93
N PRO A 97 11.48 -11.14 -6.52
CA PRO A 97 10.03 -11.03 -6.52
C PRO A 97 9.39 -11.87 -7.62
N ARG A 98 8.23 -12.41 -7.31
CA ARG A 98 7.35 -12.99 -8.32
C ARG A 98 6.75 -11.88 -9.17
N VAL A 99 6.48 -10.73 -8.55
CA VAL A 99 5.93 -9.57 -9.24
C VAL A 99 6.42 -8.31 -8.53
N THR A 100 6.66 -7.25 -9.31
CA THR A 100 7.00 -5.94 -8.80
C THR A 100 5.93 -4.94 -9.24
N LEU A 101 5.41 -4.19 -8.29
CA LEU A 101 4.40 -3.16 -8.53
C LEU A 101 5.05 -1.80 -8.29
N LYS A 102 4.97 -0.91 -9.29
CA LYS A 102 5.56 0.42 -9.20
C LYS A 102 4.52 1.48 -9.47
N LEU A 103 4.37 2.43 -8.53
CA LEU A 103 3.40 3.51 -8.64
C LEU A 103 3.84 4.64 -7.72
N ASN A 104 3.25 5.83 -7.89
CA ASN A 104 3.59 6.94 -7.00
C ASN A 104 2.83 6.82 -5.67
N GLY A 105 3.19 7.69 -4.72
CA GLY A 105 2.64 7.62 -3.37
C GLY A 105 1.15 7.85 -3.29
N ILE A 106 0.62 8.77 -4.09
CA ILE A 106 -0.82 9.06 -4.10
C ILE A 106 -1.59 7.86 -4.63
N ASP A 107 -1.13 7.31 -5.74
CA ASP A 107 -1.76 6.14 -6.34
C ASP A 107 -1.66 4.93 -5.41
N PHE A 108 -0.54 4.81 -4.69
CA PHE A 108 -0.38 3.74 -3.71
C PHE A 108 -1.43 3.84 -2.61
N LEU A 109 -1.64 5.05 -2.06
CA LEU A 109 -2.67 5.26 -1.04
C LEU A 109 -4.05 4.88 -1.56
N LYS A 110 -4.38 5.29 -2.76
CA LYS A 110 -5.69 5.00 -3.35
C LYS A 110 -5.87 3.51 -3.61
N LEU A 111 -4.82 2.86 -4.08
CA LEU A 111 -4.89 1.43 -4.40
C LEU A 111 -5.08 0.59 -3.13
N VAL A 112 -4.26 0.82 -2.11
CA VAL A 112 -4.29 -0.02 -0.91
C VAL A 112 -5.48 0.25 -0.02
N THR A 113 -6.18 1.35 -0.23
CA THR A 113 -7.42 1.66 0.51
C THR A 113 -8.68 1.32 -0.27
N GLY A 114 -8.53 0.71 -1.45
CA GLY A 114 -9.68 0.34 -2.26
C GLY A 114 -10.34 1.50 -2.98
N ASN A 115 -9.72 2.67 -2.99
CA ASN A 115 -10.27 3.86 -3.66
C ASN A 115 -9.88 3.94 -5.14
N ALA A 116 -9.10 2.98 -5.62
CA ALA A 116 -8.76 2.87 -7.03
C ALA A 116 -8.61 1.40 -7.38
N SER A 117 -8.88 1.09 -8.64
CA SER A 117 -8.80 -0.27 -9.16
C SER A 117 -7.41 -0.53 -9.73
N GLY A 118 -6.77 -1.63 -9.32
CA GLY A 118 -5.48 -2.03 -9.86
C GLY A 118 -5.50 -2.20 -11.37
N PRO A 119 -6.46 -2.95 -11.94
CA PRO A 119 -6.53 -3.09 -13.40
C PRO A 119 -6.69 -1.76 -14.12
N THR A 120 -7.52 -0.85 -13.61
CA THR A 120 -7.68 0.47 -14.22
C THR A 120 -6.38 1.27 -14.17
N MET A 121 -5.69 1.24 -13.04
CA MET A 121 -4.41 1.94 -12.92
C MET A 121 -3.37 1.38 -13.88
N PHE A 122 -3.37 0.06 -14.07
CA PHE A 122 -2.44 -0.57 -15.01
C PHE A 122 -2.74 -0.11 -16.43
N LEU A 123 -4.00 -0.11 -16.82
CA LEU A 123 -4.40 0.30 -18.18
C LEU A 123 -4.12 1.76 -18.45
N THR A 124 -4.20 2.63 -17.43
CA THR A 124 -3.93 4.05 -17.59
C THR A 124 -2.46 4.43 -17.38
N GLY A 125 -1.61 3.46 -17.10
CA GLY A 125 -0.18 3.68 -16.93
C GLY A 125 0.24 4.20 -15.56
N LYS A 126 -0.69 4.30 -14.62
CA LYS A 126 -0.37 4.74 -13.26
C LYS A 126 0.28 3.66 -12.43
N LEU A 127 0.00 2.40 -12.75
CA LEU A 127 0.60 1.26 -12.08
C LEU A 127 1.41 0.48 -13.11
N LYS A 128 2.70 0.29 -12.84
CA LYS A 128 3.55 -0.54 -13.67
C LYS A 128 3.75 -1.88 -12.98
N ILE A 129 3.67 -2.94 -13.77
CA ILE A 129 3.76 -4.30 -13.26
C ILE A 129 4.86 -5.03 -14.01
N GLU A 130 5.81 -5.59 -13.26
CA GLU A 130 6.84 -6.45 -13.81
C GLU A 130 6.70 -7.83 -13.20
N GLY A 131 6.80 -8.88 -14.02
CA GLY A 131 6.73 -10.24 -13.55
C GLY A 131 5.40 -10.89 -13.87
N ASP A 132 4.85 -11.63 -12.92
CA ASP A 132 3.65 -12.45 -13.12
C ASP A 132 2.37 -11.59 -13.11
N LEU A 133 1.88 -11.23 -14.31
CA LEU A 133 0.69 -10.40 -14.44
C LEU A 133 -0.57 -11.08 -13.93
N MET A 134 -0.66 -12.38 -14.09
CA MET A 134 -1.83 -13.11 -13.60
C MET A 134 -1.89 -13.09 -12.08
N PHE A 135 -0.73 -13.24 -11.45
CA PHE A 135 -0.66 -13.14 -10.00
C PHE A 135 -1.00 -11.72 -9.55
N ALA A 136 -0.47 -10.71 -10.25
CA ALA A 136 -0.72 -9.31 -9.91
C ALA A 136 -2.21 -8.98 -9.94
N ALA A 137 -2.95 -9.55 -10.88
CA ALA A 137 -4.38 -9.29 -11.01
C ALA A 137 -5.17 -9.70 -9.77
N GLY A 138 -4.65 -10.65 -8.99
CA GLY A 138 -5.32 -11.12 -7.79
C GLY A 138 -4.86 -10.50 -6.49
N ILE A 139 -3.86 -9.59 -6.54
CA ILE A 139 -3.26 -9.08 -5.30
C ILE A 139 -4.26 -8.34 -4.43
N GLN A 140 -5.10 -7.48 -5.01
CA GLN A 140 -6.09 -6.74 -4.21
C GLN A 140 -7.04 -7.67 -3.47
N SER A 141 -7.41 -8.79 -4.07
CA SER A 141 -8.33 -9.72 -3.43
C SER A 141 -7.68 -10.56 -2.34
N MET A 142 -6.35 -10.56 -2.25
CA MET A 142 -5.65 -11.30 -1.20
C MET A 142 -5.74 -10.61 0.15
N PHE A 143 -6.15 -9.37 0.18
CA PHE A 143 -6.25 -8.58 1.41
C PHE A 143 -7.69 -8.12 1.59
N ALA A 144 -8.14 -8.06 2.84
CA ALA A 144 -9.47 -7.58 3.15
C ALA A 144 -9.47 -6.06 3.21
N ILE A 145 -9.40 -5.42 2.04
CA ILE A 145 -9.32 -3.96 1.95
C ILE A 145 -10.72 -3.37 2.04
N PRO A 146 -11.05 -2.66 3.13
CA PRO A 146 -12.37 -2.05 3.25
C PRO A 146 -12.46 -0.84 2.33
N LYS A 147 -13.63 -0.62 1.77
CA LYS A 147 -13.89 0.55 0.94
C LYS A 147 -14.49 1.64 1.81
N GLY A 148 -14.05 2.86 1.57
CA GLY A 148 -14.52 4.01 2.32
C GLY A 148 -15.91 4.48 1.94
#